data_0cdcb0962fdc3fed002bb4dc72adb689
#
_entry.id   0cdcb0962fdc3fed002bb4dc72adb689
#
_cell.length_a   1.000
_cell.length_b   1.000
_cell.length_c   1.000
_cell.angle_alpha   90.00
_cell.angle_beta   90.00
_cell.angle_gamma   90.00
#
_symmetry.space_group_name_H-M   'P 1'
#
loop_
_entity.id
_entity.type
_entity.pdbx_description
1 polymer ?
#
loop_
_entity_poly.entity_id
_entity_poly.type
_entity_poly.pdbx_seq_one_letter_code
_entity_poly.pdbx_strand_id
1 'polypeptide(L)'
;MGYKPNQFDFKVEEFFPRNLFYQITDARVDHREAILEHAEKRKRRKKLTRDGKLIILAADHPGRRVTALRNDPIGMVDRYEYLGRVLRVITDDEFDGVMATTDMIEDIIIVDYLYKKKTGRSFLDEKVLVGCMNRGGHAGSLYEMEDVFTSYTPESLKKMNLDGGKMMYRLDPSDHGSLVTIRECADAITQLSRLGLYAFIEPVTVESREKNYVFKTDMETLVRDVGAASALGETSLNIWLKISYNENFERIARATTLPILLLGGPAKESPVDTINAFASAMNAAPNVRGAMVGRNVTFVQGDDPRAIAMALSTIIHDGYSVERATEYIEAMRGEDMGFFSAWLR
;
A
#
# COMPACT_ATOMS: atom_id res chain seq x y z
N MET A 1 18.78 21.85 -8.83
CA MET A 1 19.91 21.03 -8.28
C MET A 1 19.42 19.58 -8.28
N GLY A 2 20.28 18.58 -8.56
CA GLY A 2 19.84 17.18 -8.57
C GLY A 2 19.67 16.62 -7.15
N TYR A 3 18.83 15.61 -6.99
CA TYR A 3 18.63 14.88 -5.73
C TYR A 3 19.97 14.42 -5.13
N LYS A 4 20.14 14.68 -3.85
CA LYS A 4 21.32 14.24 -3.07
C LYS A 4 20.90 13.10 -2.14
N PRO A 5 21.39 11.86 -2.36
CA PRO A 5 21.11 10.73 -1.48
C PRO A 5 21.84 10.89 -0.13
N ASN A 6 21.38 10.10 0.86
CA ASN A 6 22.01 10.01 2.20
C ASN A 6 22.15 11.35 2.92
N GLN A 7 21.15 12.22 2.81
CA GLN A 7 21.15 13.52 3.48
C GLN A 7 20.34 13.52 4.78
N PHE A 8 19.59 12.45 5.08
CA PHE A 8 18.79 12.34 6.28
C PHE A 8 18.77 10.90 6.79
N ASP A 9 19.17 10.72 8.04
CA ASP A 9 19.11 9.42 8.73
C ASP A 9 17.84 9.37 9.58
N PHE A 10 16.73 8.89 8.98
CA PHE A 10 15.46 8.76 9.69
C PHE A 10 15.57 7.73 10.82
N LYS A 11 15.46 8.21 12.05
CA LYS A 11 15.45 7.39 13.27
C LYS A 11 14.05 7.28 13.81
N VAL A 12 13.53 6.06 13.82
CA VAL A 12 12.15 5.79 14.25
C VAL A 12 11.89 6.27 15.67
N GLU A 13 12.82 6.11 16.59
CA GLU A 13 12.68 6.52 18.00
C GLU A 13 12.49 8.03 18.21
N GLU A 14 12.96 8.86 17.28
CA GLU A 14 12.77 10.32 17.35
C GLU A 14 11.34 10.72 16.94
N PHE A 15 10.69 9.92 16.09
CA PHE A 15 9.33 10.15 15.61
C PHE A 15 8.29 9.35 16.39
N PHE A 16 8.51 8.04 16.59
CA PHE A 16 7.60 7.10 17.21
C PHE A 16 8.23 6.54 18.51
N PRO A 17 7.94 7.11 19.69
CA PRO A 17 8.57 6.73 20.94
C PRO A 17 8.29 5.27 21.33
N ARG A 18 9.32 4.55 21.84
CA ARG A 18 9.21 3.12 22.21
C ARG A 18 8.15 2.85 23.28
N ASN A 19 7.92 3.75 24.20
CA ASN A 19 6.87 3.58 25.21
C ASN A 19 5.47 3.56 24.59
N LEU A 20 5.23 4.30 23.50
CA LEU A 20 3.99 4.23 22.75
C LEU A 20 3.85 2.89 22.02
N PHE A 21 4.94 2.39 21.44
CA PHE A 21 4.94 1.07 20.81
C PHE A 21 4.57 -0.05 21.79
N TYR A 22 5.12 -0.04 23.02
CA TYR A 22 4.78 -1.03 24.04
C TYR A 22 3.31 -0.96 24.46
N GLN A 23 2.71 0.22 24.52
CA GLN A 23 1.28 0.38 24.81
C GLN A 23 0.35 -0.29 23.79
N ILE A 24 0.82 -0.64 22.58
CA ILE A 24 0.02 -1.37 21.60
C ILE A 24 -0.35 -2.75 22.13
N THR A 25 0.62 -3.47 22.73
CA THR A 25 0.36 -4.80 23.31
C THR A 25 -0.60 -4.70 24.49
N ASP A 26 -0.40 -3.73 25.39
CA ASP A 26 -1.29 -3.51 26.53
C ASP A 26 -2.72 -3.20 26.05
N ALA A 27 -2.87 -2.34 25.05
CA ALA A 27 -4.15 -2.00 24.48
C ALA A 27 -4.86 -3.22 23.82
N ARG A 28 -4.10 -4.11 23.15
CA ARG A 28 -4.66 -5.37 22.61
C ARG A 28 -5.21 -6.28 23.69
N VAL A 29 -4.55 -6.33 24.83
CA VAL A 29 -4.98 -7.18 25.97
C VAL A 29 -6.16 -6.57 26.70
N ASP A 30 -6.11 -5.27 27.02
CA ASP A 30 -7.00 -4.63 27.96
C ASP A 30 -8.17 -3.85 27.33
N HIS A 31 -8.06 -3.49 26.04
CA HIS A 31 -9.00 -2.53 25.40
C HIS A 31 -9.58 -3.02 24.06
N ARG A 32 -9.69 -4.32 23.86
CA ARG A 32 -10.12 -4.91 22.59
C ARG A 32 -11.44 -4.33 22.06
N GLU A 33 -12.46 -4.25 22.91
CA GLU A 33 -13.79 -3.74 22.53
C GLU A 33 -13.73 -2.27 22.15
N ALA A 34 -12.99 -1.47 22.90
CA ALA A 34 -12.82 -0.03 22.63
C ALA A 34 -12.08 0.22 21.31
N ILE A 35 -11.13 -0.66 20.93
CA ILE A 35 -10.41 -0.59 19.65
C ILE A 35 -11.37 -0.90 18.49
N LEU A 36 -12.19 -1.93 18.61
CA LEU A 36 -13.18 -2.27 17.59
C LEU A 36 -14.20 -1.14 17.42
N GLU A 37 -14.69 -0.57 18.51
CA GLU A 37 -15.60 0.58 18.50
C GLU A 37 -14.93 1.82 17.88
N HIS A 38 -13.63 2.04 18.13
CA HIS A 38 -12.87 3.13 17.53
C HIS A 38 -12.76 2.96 16.01
N ALA A 39 -12.46 1.76 15.52
CA ALA A 39 -12.43 1.44 14.10
C ALA A 39 -13.79 1.68 13.44
N GLU A 40 -14.87 1.19 14.04
CA GLU A 40 -16.23 1.33 13.54
C GLU A 40 -16.67 2.80 13.44
N LYS A 41 -16.26 3.64 14.40
CA LYS A 41 -16.58 5.07 14.46
C LYS A 41 -15.64 5.97 13.65
N ARG A 42 -14.60 5.42 12.99
CA ARG A 42 -13.69 6.18 12.15
C ARG A 42 -14.47 6.94 11.07
N LYS A 43 -14.14 8.19 10.86
CA LYS A 43 -14.74 9.00 9.80
C LYS A 43 -14.14 8.63 8.44
N ARG A 44 -14.92 7.96 7.59
CA ARG A 44 -14.54 7.67 6.21
C ARG A 44 -14.78 8.85 5.30
N ARG A 45 -14.04 8.92 4.19
CA ARG A 45 -14.34 9.84 3.08
C ARG A 45 -15.70 9.51 2.47
N LYS A 46 -16.41 10.54 2.00
CA LYS A 46 -17.66 10.36 1.23
C LYS A 46 -17.42 9.70 -0.14
N LYS A 47 -16.27 9.99 -0.75
CA LYS A 47 -15.77 9.39 -1.99
C LYS A 47 -14.37 8.84 -1.75
N LEU A 48 -14.00 7.78 -2.46
CA LEU A 48 -12.66 7.19 -2.34
C LEU A 48 -11.53 8.21 -2.60
N THR A 49 -11.71 9.07 -3.58
CA THR A 49 -10.73 10.08 -4.00
C THR A 49 -11.19 11.50 -3.71
N ARG A 50 -10.25 12.43 -3.52
CA ARG A 50 -10.53 13.87 -3.39
C ARG A 50 -10.70 14.55 -4.76
N ASP A 51 -9.80 14.21 -5.70
CA ASP A 51 -9.65 14.83 -7.02
C ASP A 51 -9.70 13.84 -8.19
N GLY A 52 -10.16 12.62 -7.94
CA GLY A 52 -10.16 11.52 -8.92
C GLY A 52 -8.86 10.73 -8.96
N LYS A 53 -7.92 10.99 -8.05
CA LYS A 53 -6.62 10.33 -7.94
C LYS A 53 -6.41 9.78 -6.53
N LEU A 54 -5.43 8.90 -6.35
CA LEU A 54 -5.20 8.20 -5.09
C LEU A 54 -3.74 7.79 -4.92
N ILE A 55 -3.17 8.05 -3.73
CA ILE A 55 -1.89 7.49 -3.33
C ILE A 55 -2.03 6.70 -2.03
N ILE A 56 -1.66 5.42 -2.07
CA ILE A 56 -1.79 4.47 -0.95
C ILE A 56 -0.43 3.91 -0.58
N LEU A 57 -0.13 3.83 0.71
CA LEU A 57 1.04 3.13 1.20
C LEU A 57 0.74 1.63 1.35
N ALA A 58 1.53 0.76 0.71
CA ALA A 58 1.42 -0.69 0.83
C ALA A 58 2.34 -1.21 1.95
N ALA A 59 1.75 -1.78 2.99
CA ALA A 59 2.43 -2.27 4.19
C ALA A 59 2.07 -3.74 4.52
N ASP A 60 1.97 -4.61 3.51
CA ASP A 60 1.57 -6.01 3.63
C ASP A 60 2.74 -7.02 3.52
N HIS A 61 3.96 -6.56 3.27
CA HIS A 61 5.10 -7.41 2.88
C HIS A 61 5.46 -8.52 3.88
N PRO A 62 5.67 -8.26 5.20
CA PRO A 62 6.03 -9.32 6.14
C PRO A 62 4.96 -10.42 6.25
N GLY A 63 3.68 -10.06 6.21
CA GLY A 63 2.56 -11.00 6.23
C GLY A 63 2.51 -11.93 5.01
N ARG A 64 3.23 -11.60 3.94
CA ARG A 64 3.41 -12.38 2.72
C ARG A 64 4.73 -13.16 2.67
N ARG A 65 5.48 -13.22 3.78
CA ARG A 65 6.86 -13.72 3.85
C ARG A 65 7.86 -12.96 2.96
N VAL A 66 7.55 -11.76 2.56
CA VAL A 66 8.50 -10.87 1.87
C VAL A 66 9.18 -10.02 2.93
N THR A 67 10.30 -10.51 3.44
CA THR A 67 11.01 -9.95 4.60
C THR A 67 12.37 -9.34 4.27
N ALA A 68 12.91 -9.67 3.10
CA ALA A 68 14.24 -9.22 2.70
C ALA A 68 14.27 -7.71 2.38
N LEU A 69 15.30 -7.05 2.89
CA LEU A 69 15.63 -5.67 2.57
C LEU A 69 17.12 -5.60 2.18
N ARG A 70 17.40 -5.34 0.90
CA ARG A 70 18.75 -5.38 0.33
C ARG A 70 19.42 -6.75 0.62
N ASN A 71 20.57 -6.74 1.29
CA ASN A 71 21.33 -7.95 1.63
C ASN A 71 20.90 -8.61 2.96
N ASP A 72 19.94 -8.03 3.67
CA ASP A 72 19.40 -8.61 4.90
C ASP A 72 18.11 -9.39 4.58
N PRO A 73 18.08 -10.72 4.77
CA PRO A 73 16.92 -11.56 4.47
C PRO A 73 15.72 -11.31 5.38
N ILE A 74 15.94 -10.66 6.52
CA ILE A 74 14.91 -10.33 7.51
C ILE A 74 14.83 -8.83 7.86
N GLY A 75 15.40 -7.98 7.03
CA GLY A 75 15.53 -6.53 7.30
C GLY A 75 14.20 -5.75 7.45
N MET A 76 13.05 -6.38 7.12
CA MET A 76 11.72 -5.78 7.29
C MET A 76 10.91 -6.38 8.44
N VAL A 77 11.47 -7.29 9.26
CA VAL A 77 10.66 -8.00 10.29
C VAL A 77 10.59 -7.26 11.61
N ASP A 78 11.47 -6.29 11.88
CA ASP A 78 11.36 -5.45 13.08
C ASP A 78 10.06 -4.64 13.01
N ARG A 79 9.11 -5.00 13.87
CA ARG A 79 7.78 -4.39 13.90
C ARG A 79 7.84 -2.91 14.32
N TYR A 80 8.73 -2.55 15.22
CA TYR A 80 8.90 -1.18 15.66
C TYR A 80 9.39 -0.28 14.53
N GLU A 81 10.45 -0.71 13.83
CA GLU A 81 10.98 -0.03 12.66
C GLU A 81 9.94 0.08 11.55
N TYR A 82 9.28 -1.03 11.22
CA TYR A 82 8.33 -1.03 10.11
C TYR A 82 7.09 -0.19 10.39
N LEU A 83 6.49 -0.35 11.57
CA LEU A 83 5.31 0.45 11.97
C LEU A 83 5.66 1.93 12.06
N GLY A 84 6.80 2.29 12.65
CA GLY A 84 7.23 3.68 12.74
C GLY A 84 7.41 4.36 11.38
N ARG A 85 7.96 3.64 10.39
CA ARG A 85 8.08 4.12 8.99
C ARG A 85 6.74 4.25 8.29
N VAL A 86 5.82 3.33 8.53
CA VAL A 86 4.44 3.40 8.02
C VAL A 86 3.72 4.61 8.63
N LEU A 87 3.78 4.76 9.94
CA LEU A 87 3.18 5.90 10.65
C LEU A 87 3.77 7.23 10.19
N ARG A 88 5.08 7.28 9.91
CA ARG A 88 5.76 8.48 9.40
C ARG A 88 5.12 9.01 8.12
N VAL A 89 4.61 8.13 7.27
CA VAL A 89 3.93 8.49 6.02
C VAL A 89 2.46 8.83 6.26
N ILE A 90 1.74 7.96 6.97
CA ILE A 90 0.26 8.05 7.01
C ILE A 90 -0.27 9.11 7.96
N THR A 91 0.55 9.62 8.87
CA THR A 91 0.18 10.76 9.74
C THR A 91 0.19 12.10 9.01
N ASP A 92 0.74 12.18 7.80
CA ASP A 92 0.64 13.37 6.96
C ASP A 92 -0.78 13.52 6.38
N ASP A 93 -1.43 14.66 6.60
CA ASP A 93 -2.83 14.90 6.20
C ASP A 93 -3.05 14.84 4.69
N GLU A 94 -2.04 15.18 3.89
CA GLU A 94 -2.11 15.17 2.44
C GLU A 94 -1.89 13.79 1.81
N PHE A 95 -1.41 12.80 2.57
CA PHE A 95 -1.27 11.43 2.09
C PHE A 95 -2.59 10.66 2.23
N ASP A 96 -3.04 9.97 1.17
CA ASP A 96 -4.41 9.46 1.12
C ASP A 96 -4.71 8.29 2.05
N GLY A 97 -3.80 7.33 2.22
CA GLY A 97 -4.12 6.18 3.08
C GLY A 97 -3.12 5.01 3.02
N VAL A 98 -3.54 3.88 3.56
CA VAL A 98 -2.70 2.69 3.71
C VAL A 98 -3.44 1.42 3.32
N MET A 99 -2.73 0.48 2.71
CA MET A 99 -3.12 -0.90 2.49
C MET A 99 -2.19 -1.81 3.28
N ALA A 100 -2.75 -2.65 4.15
CA ALA A 100 -1.94 -3.54 4.96
C ALA A 100 -2.66 -4.85 5.35
N THR A 101 -1.91 -5.76 5.99
CA THR A 101 -2.43 -6.98 6.63
C THR A 101 -3.24 -6.64 7.88
N THR A 102 -4.01 -7.59 8.38
CA THR A 102 -4.88 -7.43 9.56
C THR A 102 -4.12 -6.90 10.76
N ASP A 103 -2.99 -7.49 11.07
CA ASP A 103 -2.16 -7.13 12.22
C ASP A 103 -1.60 -5.71 12.13
N MET A 104 -1.17 -5.27 10.92
CA MET A 104 -0.65 -3.93 10.70
C MET A 104 -1.77 -2.87 10.73
N ILE A 105 -2.92 -3.14 10.13
CA ILE A 105 -4.09 -2.26 10.20
C ILE A 105 -4.52 -2.08 11.67
N GLU A 106 -4.56 -3.16 12.44
CA GLU A 106 -4.93 -3.09 13.85
C GLU A 106 -3.91 -2.31 14.69
N ASP A 107 -2.59 -2.50 14.47
CA ASP A 107 -1.57 -1.69 15.14
C ASP A 107 -1.75 -0.19 14.84
N ILE A 108 -2.02 0.17 13.59
CA ILE A 108 -2.29 1.54 13.17
C ILE A 108 -3.55 2.10 13.87
N ILE A 109 -4.64 1.32 13.91
CA ILE A 109 -5.88 1.71 14.61
C ILE A 109 -5.65 1.87 16.11
N ILE A 110 -4.84 1.01 16.73
CA ILE A 110 -4.51 1.12 18.16
C ILE A 110 -3.71 2.39 18.43
N VAL A 111 -2.71 2.70 17.60
CA VAL A 111 -1.95 3.95 17.76
C VAL A 111 -2.87 5.16 17.60
N ASP A 112 -3.78 5.15 16.63
CA ASP A 112 -4.77 6.22 16.47
C ASP A 112 -5.75 6.32 17.64
N TYR A 113 -6.20 5.18 18.20
CA TYR A 113 -7.01 5.13 19.42
C TYR A 113 -6.29 5.78 20.60
N LEU A 114 -5.02 5.42 20.83
CA LEU A 114 -4.19 6.00 21.89
C LEU A 114 -3.97 7.50 21.67
N TYR A 115 -3.67 7.89 20.43
CA TYR A 115 -3.50 9.28 20.02
C TYR A 115 -4.77 10.11 20.26
N LYS A 116 -5.92 9.62 19.81
CA LYS A 116 -7.21 10.30 19.98
C LYS A 116 -7.62 10.43 21.43
N LYS A 117 -7.34 9.42 22.25
CA LYS A 117 -7.61 9.45 23.69
C LYS A 117 -6.85 10.60 24.41
N LYS A 118 -5.68 10.98 23.90
CA LYS A 118 -4.86 12.06 24.44
C LYS A 118 -5.15 13.43 23.84
N THR A 119 -5.33 13.49 22.52
CA THR A 119 -5.38 14.74 21.75
C THR A 119 -6.80 15.17 21.37
N GLY A 120 -7.77 14.27 21.44
CA GLY A 120 -9.12 14.47 20.88
C GLY A 120 -9.18 14.36 19.34
N ARG A 121 -8.04 14.15 18.65
CA ARG A 121 -7.95 14.10 17.19
C ARG A 121 -7.60 12.68 16.73
N SER A 122 -8.04 12.31 15.54
CA SER A 122 -7.66 11.06 14.86
C SER A 122 -6.88 11.41 13.59
N PHE A 123 -5.71 10.79 13.39
CA PHE A 123 -4.97 10.92 12.14
C PHE A 123 -5.50 9.95 11.06
N LEU A 124 -6.42 9.05 11.42
CA LEU A 124 -7.09 8.15 10.47
C LEU A 124 -8.41 8.69 9.91
N ASP A 125 -8.93 9.79 10.46
CA ASP A 125 -10.13 10.42 9.91
C ASP A 125 -9.87 10.84 8.46
N GLU A 126 -10.80 10.46 7.55
CA GLU A 126 -10.71 10.69 6.11
C GLU A 126 -9.51 10.04 5.39
N LYS A 127 -8.75 9.15 6.04
CA LYS A 127 -7.79 8.27 5.35
C LYS A 127 -8.49 7.09 4.69
N VAL A 128 -7.95 6.64 3.58
CA VAL A 128 -8.38 5.41 2.90
C VAL A 128 -7.66 4.22 3.52
N LEU A 129 -8.41 3.28 4.08
CA LEU A 129 -7.87 2.05 4.65
C LEU A 129 -8.27 0.86 3.78
N VAL A 130 -7.29 0.10 3.32
CA VAL A 130 -7.48 -1.08 2.46
C VAL A 130 -6.90 -2.30 3.17
N GLY A 131 -7.70 -3.34 3.34
CA GLY A 131 -7.27 -4.59 3.96
C GLY A 131 -6.75 -5.59 2.93
N CYS A 132 -5.62 -6.24 3.22
CA CYS A 132 -5.11 -7.32 2.39
C CYS A 132 -5.96 -8.58 2.59
N MET A 133 -6.46 -9.20 1.52
CA MET A 133 -7.37 -10.36 1.59
C MET A 133 -6.61 -11.69 1.42
N ASN A 134 -5.76 -11.81 0.40
CA ASN A 134 -4.80 -12.89 0.28
C ASN A 134 -3.39 -12.39 0.60
N ARG A 135 -2.52 -13.29 1.04
CA ARG A 135 -1.16 -12.95 1.46
C ARG A 135 -0.10 -13.21 0.38
N GLY A 136 -0.51 -13.30 -0.89
CA GLY A 136 0.38 -13.52 -2.02
C GLY A 136 1.01 -14.92 -2.01
N GLY A 137 0.27 -15.93 -1.52
CA GLY A 137 0.68 -17.34 -1.52
C GLY A 137 1.88 -17.66 -0.66
N HIS A 138 2.33 -16.78 0.20
CA HIS A 138 3.53 -16.93 1.02
C HIS A 138 4.80 -17.22 0.19
N ALA A 139 5.49 -16.17 -0.19
CA ALA A 139 6.68 -16.21 -1.03
C ALA A 139 7.65 -17.36 -0.66
N GLY A 140 8.02 -18.17 -1.65
CA GLY A 140 8.92 -19.31 -1.53
C GLY A 140 8.30 -20.58 -0.93
N SER A 141 6.96 -20.67 -0.75
CA SER A 141 6.30 -21.90 -0.33
C SER A 141 5.86 -22.76 -1.53
N LEU A 142 5.70 -24.08 -1.32
CA LEU A 142 5.24 -25.01 -2.35
C LEU A 142 3.82 -24.71 -2.84
N TYR A 143 2.99 -24.10 -1.98
CA TYR A 143 1.61 -23.72 -2.26
C TYR A 143 1.47 -22.24 -2.69
N GLU A 144 2.55 -21.63 -3.13
CA GLU A 144 2.55 -20.19 -3.46
C GLU A 144 1.52 -19.82 -4.55
N MET A 145 1.24 -20.73 -5.49
CA MET A 145 0.27 -20.50 -6.56
C MET A 145 -1.19 -20.64 -6.13
N GLU A 146 -1.50 -21.39 -5.09
CA GLU A 146 -2.88 -21.53 -4.62
C GLU A 146 -3.45 -20.24 -4.05
N ASP A 147 -2.60 -19.42 -3.43
CA ASP A 147 -2.84 -18.05 -2.94
C ASP A 147 -4.26 -17.79 -2.40
N VAL A 148 -4.75 -18.72 -1.58
CA VAL A 148 -6.08 -18.67 -0.97
C VAL A 148 -6.26 -17.46 -0.06
N PHE A 149 -7.49 -17.02 0.13
CA PHE A 149 -7.78 -15.89 1.01
C PHE A 149 -7.71 -16.31 2.47
N THR A 150 -6.72 -15.80 3.17
CA THR A 150 -6.38 -16.18 4.55
C THR A 150 -6.22 -14.97 5.48
N SER A 151 -6.75 -13.81 5.07
CA SER A 151 -6.74 -12.57 5.84
C SER A 151 -8.15 -11.99 5.89
N TYR A 152 -8.35 -10.71 5.57
CA TYR A 152 -9.67 -10.11 5.58
C TYR A 152 -10.68 -10.80 4.64
N THR A 153 -11.91 -10.98 5.12
CA THR A 153 -13.09 -11.25 4.28
C THR A 153 -13.82 -9.95 3.97
N PRO A 154 -14.69 -9.89 2.94
CA PRO A 154 -15.49 -8.71 2.65
C PRO A 154 -16.31 -8.22 3.84
N GLU A 155 -16.89 -9.14 4.64
CA GLU A 155 -17.65 -8.83 5.83
C GLU A 155 -16.76 -8.24 6.94
N SER A 156 -15.57 -8.80 7.15
CA SER A 156 -14.64 -8.27 8.16
C SER A 156 -14.11 -6.89 7.80
N LEU A 157 -13.84 -6.62 6.50
CA LEU A 157 -13.51 -5.29 6.01
C LEU A 157 -14.62 -4.28 6.31
N LYS A 158 -15.88 -4.67 6.05
CA LYS A 158 -17.04 -3.83 6.34
C LYS A 158 -17.19 -3.56 7.83
N LYS A 159 -17.04 -4.60 8.67
CA LYS A 159 -17.12 -4.49 10.14
C LYS A 159 -16.04 -3.57 10.71
N MET A 160 -14.82 -3.67 10.19
CA MET A 160 -13.69 -2.81 10.59
C MET A 160 -13.75 -1.41 9.95
N ASN A 161 -14.81 -1.10 9.22
CA ASN A 161 -15.02 0.19 8.55
C ASN A 161 -13.88 0.57 7.61
N LEU A 162 -13.32 -0.43 6.90
CA LEU A 162 -12.32 -0.21 5.85
C LEU A 162 -13.00 0.19 4.53
N ASP A 163 -12.23 0.74 3.61
CA ASP A 163 -12.74 1.28 2.35
C ASP A 163 -12.74 0.24 1.22
N GLY A 164 -11.93 -0.80 1.34
CA GLY A 164 -11.85 -1.86 0.35
C GLY A 164 -10.90 -2.99 0.72
N GLY A 165 -10.87 -3.99 -0.16
CA GLY A 165 -9.98 -5.14 -0.07
C GLY A 165 -8.95 -5.15 -1.20
N LYS A 166 -7.70 -5.47 -0.89
CA LYS A 166 -6.64 -5.71 -1.88
C LYS A 166 -6.38 -7.19 -2.02
N MET A 167 -6.30 -7.66 -3.26
CA MET A 167 -5.96 -9.03 -3.59
C MET A 167 -4.90 -9.08 -4.69
N MET A 168 -3.99 -10.05 -4.58
CA MET A 168 -3.13 -10.45 -5.69
C MET A 168 -3.90 -11.45 -6.55
N TYR A 169 -3.95 -11.17 -7.83
CA TYR A 169 -4.49 -12.04 -8.85
C TYR A 169 -3.30 -12.73 -9.55
N ARG A 170 -2.81 -13.81 -8.93
CA ARG A 170 -1.61 -14.51 -9.37
C ARG A 170 -1.95 -15.55 -10.42
N LEU A 171 -1.23 -15.53 -11.54
CA LEU A 171 -1.45 -16.42 -12.67
C LEU A 171 -0.13 -17.10 -13.10
N ASP A 172 -0.20 -18.40 -13.29
CA ASP A 172 0.68 -19.16 -14.16
C ASP A 172 -0.22 -20.03 -15.06
N PRO A 173 -0.32 -19.75 -16.37
CA PRO A 173 -1.19 -20.50 -17.28
C PRO A 173 -0.89 -22.00 -17.36
N SER A 174 0.27 -22.44 -16.86
CA SER A 174 0.68 -23.85 -16.80
C SER A 174 0.39 -24.53 -15.46
N ASP A 175 -0.09 -23.76 -14.44
CA ASP A 175 -0.30 -24.25 -13.08
C ASP A 175 -1.79 -24.16 -12.68
N HIS A 176 -2.38 -25.33 -12.32
CA HIS A 176 -3.75 -25.43 -11.84
C HIS A 176 -4.05 -24.60 -10.57
N GLY A 177 -3.05 -24.29 -9.74
CA GLY A 177 -3.19 -23.42 -8.58
C GLY A 177 -3.75 -22.04 -8.94
N SER A 178 -3.49 -21.58 -10.17
CA SER A 178 -4.08 -20.33 -10.72
C SER A 178 -5.61 -20.31 -10.68
N LEU A 179 -6.27 -21.45 -10.84
CA LEU A 179 -7.73 -21.53 -10.80
C LEU A 179 -8.31 -21.18 -9.44
N VAL A 180 -7.60 -21.52 -8.37
CA VAL A 180 -7.99 -21.15 -6.99
C VAL A 180 -8.02 -19.63 -6.86
N THR A 181 -6.93 -18.97 -7.20
CA THR A 181 -6.81 -17.51 -7.16
C THR A 181 -7.86 -16.81 -8.04
N ILE A 182 -8.12 -17.31 -9.23
CA ILE A 182 -9.14 -16.76 -10.15
C ILE A 182 -10.53 -16.77 -9.47
N ARG A 183 -10.92 -17.89 -8.88
CA ARG A 183 -12.23 -18.03 -8.22
C ARG A 183 -12.34 -17.16 -6.98
N GLU A 184 -11.37 -17.23 -6.10
CA GLU A 184 -11.32 -16.44 -4.87
C GLU A 184 -11.40 -14.92 -5.17
N CYS A 185 -10.63 -14.44 -6.15
CA CYS A 185 -10.69 -13.04 -6.57
C CYS A 185 -12.05 -12.65 -7.14
N ALA A 186 -12.63 -13.48 -8.02
CA ALA A 186 -13.93 -13.20 -8.63
C ALA A 186 -15.06 -13.15 -7.60
N ASP A 187 -15.06 -14.10 -6.66
CA ASP A 187 -16.04 -14.15 -5.56
C ASP A 187 -15.90 -12.96 -4.62
N ALA A 188 -14.67 -12.59 -4.27
CA ALA A 188 -14.41 -11.44 -3.41
C ALA A 188 -14.80 -10.11 -4.06
N ILE A 189 -14.51 -9.89 -5.35
CA ILE A 189 -14.94 -8.69 -6.08
C ILE A 189 -16.46 -8.55 -6.03
N THR A 190 -17.17 -9.63 -6.29
CA THR A 190 -18.64 -9.69 -6.24
C THR A 190 -19.17 -9.31 -4.85
N GLN A 191 -18.62 -9.91 -3.79
CA GLN A 191 -19.05 -9.64 -2.41
C GLN A 191 -18.69 -8.22 -1.96
N LEU A 192 -17.48 -7.73 -2.28
CA LEU A 192 -17.07 -6.35 -1.99
C LEU A 192 -18.02 -5.34 -2.64
N SER A 193 -18.38 -5.56 -3.90
CA SER A 193 -19.33 -4.70 -4.61
C SER A 193 -20.70 -4.65 -3.91
N ARG A 194 -21.23 -5.80 -3.51
CA ARG A 194 -22.51 -5.89 -2.78
C ARG A 194 -22.51 -5.18 -1.42
N LEU A 195 -21.32 -5.10 -0.79
CA LEU A 195 -21.12 -4.38 0.48
C LEU A 195 -20.79 -2.89 0.31
N GLY A 196 -20.67 -2.40 -0.92
CA GLY A 196 -20.27 -1.04 -1.25
C GLY A 196 -18.81 -0.74 -0.92
N LEU A 197 -17.93 -1.74 -1.07
CA LEU A 197 -16.49 -1.65 -0.86
C LEU A 197 -15.74 -1.74 -2.19
N TYR A 198 -14.54 -1.16 -2.24
CA TYR A 198 -13.68 -1.20 -3.41
C TYR A 198 -12.81 -2.45 -3.44
N ALA A 199 -12.51 -2.92 -4.64
CA ALA A 199 -11.61 -4.04 -4.91
C ALA A 199 -10.34 -3.54 -5.58
N PHE A 200 -9.19 -3.72 -4.95
CA PHE A 200 -7.88 -3.37 -5.48
C PHE A 200 -7.19 -4.64 -5.96
N ILE A 201 -7.07 -4.80 -7.27
CA ILE A 201 -6.56 -6.02 -7.88
C ILE A 201 -5.14 -5.80 -8.39
N GLU A 202 -4.23 -6.63 -7.94
CA GLU A 202 -2.84 -6.68 -8.42
C GLU A 202 -2.66 -7.94 -9.29
N PRO A 203 -2.91 -7.84 -10.62
CA PRO A 203 -2.71 -8.97 -11.50
C PRO A 203 -1.22 -9.19 -11.72
N VAL A 204 -0.79 -10.44 -11.58
CA VAL A 204 0.62 -10.82 -11.63
C VAL A 204 0.74 -12.17 -12.31
N THR A 205 1.17 -12.19 -13.57
CA THR A 205 1.62 -13.42 -14.19
C THR A 205 3.02 -13.76 -13.70
N VAL A 206 3.21 -15.01 -13.31
CA VAL A 206 4.49 -15.54 -12.85
C VAL A 206 4.93 -16.70 -13.74
N GLU A 207 6.21 -16.98 -13.71
CA GLU A 207 6.84 -18.14 -14.34
C GLU A 207 7.59 -18.93 -13.28
N SER A 208 7.33 -20.22 -13.19
CA SER A 208 8.08 -21.12 -12.31
C SER A 208 9.52 -21.27 -12.80
N ARG A 209 10.50 -20.96 -11.94
CA ARG A 209 11.93 -21.16 -12.18
C ARG A 209 12.53 -21.92 -11.01
N GLU A 210 12.88 -23.18 -11.21
CA GLU A 210 13.41 -24.09 -10.21
C GLU A 210 12.47 -24.20 -8.97
N LYS A 211 12.74 -23.41 -7.92
CA LYS A 211 11.97 -23.37 -6.66
C LYS A 211 11.31 -22.04 -6.38
N ASN A 212 11.37 -21.10 -7.34
CA ASN A 212 10.87 -19.74 -7.16
C ASN A 212 9.94 -19.35 -8.32
N TYR A 213 9.03 -18.42 -8.04
CA TYR A 213 8.21 -17.77 -9.06
C TYR A 213 8.77 -16.38 -9.39
N VAL A 214 8.98 -16.11 -10.67
CA VAL A 214 9.47 -14.83 -11.18
C VAL A 214 8.32 -14.07 -11.85
N PHE A 215 8.12 -12.83 -11.45
CA PHE A 215 7.10 -11.96 -12.02
C PHE A 215 7.46 -11.57 -13.47
N LYS A 216 6.50 -11.73 -14.36
CA LYS A 216 6.58 -11.26 -15.74
C LYS A 216 6.06 -9.83 -15.81
N THR A 217 6.91 -8.92 -16.27
CA THR A 217 6.59 -7.49 -16.36
C THR A 217 6.78 -6.94 -17.77
N ASP A 218 6.89 -7.83 -18.77
CA ASP A 218 6.88 -7.41 -20.16
C ASP A 218 5.50 -6.86 -20.57
N MET A 219 5.49 -5.96 -21.53
CA MET A 219 4.30 -5.25 -21.96
C MET A 219 3.16 -6.19 -22.39
N GLU A 220 3.45 -7.25 -23.14
CA GLU A 220 2.41 -8.15 -23.63
C GLU A 220 1.73 -8.92 -22.50
N THR A 221 2.51 -9.36 -21.50
CA THR A 221 1.98 -10.01 -20.31
C THR A 221 1.11 -9.03 -19.52
N LEU A 222 1.58 -7.81 -19.26
CA LEU A 222 0.81 -6.81 -18.51
C LEU A 222 -0.50 -6.41 -19.24
N VAL A 223 -0.52 -6.33 -20.55
CA VAL A 223 -1.75 -6.09 -21.33
C VAL A 223 -2.77 -7.22 -21.15
N ARG A 224 -2.31 -8.48 -21.18
CA ARG A 224 -3.17 -9.66 -20.96
C ARG A 224 -3.69 -9.69 -19.52
N ASP A 225 -2.83 -9.43 -18.55
CA ASP A 225 -3.17 -9.38 -17.12
C ASP A 225 -4.24 -8.32 -16.82
N VAL A 226 -4.07 -7.11 -17.36
CA VAL A 226 -5.05 -6.01 -17.26
C VAL A 226 -6.40 -6.42 -17.85
N GLY A 227 -6.39 -7.00 -19.06
CA GLY A 227 -7.63 -7.47 -19.70
C GLY A 227 -8.36 -8.53 -18.88
N ALA A 228 -7.63 -9.54 -18.39
CA ALA A 228 -8.19 -10.63 -17.59
C ALA A 228 -8.75 -10.12 -16.25
N ALA A 229 -7.99 -9.28 -15.53
CA ALA A 229 -8.41 -8.73 -14.25
C ALA A 229 -9.63 -7.81 -14.36
N SER A 230 -9.79 -7.09 -15.49
CA SER A 230 -10.91 -6.18 -15.72
C SER A 230 -12.26 -6.90 -15.85
N ALA A 231 -12.26 -8.20 -16.16
CA ALA A 231 -13.45 -9.00 -16.41
C ALA A 231 -13.86 -9.89 -15.21
N LEU A 232 -13.20 -9.77 -14.06
CA LEU A 232 -13.50 -10.58 -12.88
C LEU A 232 -14.76 -10.10 -12.14
N GLY A 233 -15.48 -11.04 -11.54
CA GLY A 233 -16.66 -10.78 -10.70
C GLY A 233 -17.91 -10.40 -11.50
N GLU A 234 -18.99 -10.05 -10.80
CA GLU A 234 -20.30 -9.70 -11.42
C GLU A 234 -20.35 -8.25 -11.94
N THR A 235 -19.39 -7.41 -11.52
CA THR A 235 -19.28 -6.00 -11.91
C THR A 235 -17.85 -5.50 -11.79
N SER A 236 -17.47 -4.58 -12.64
CA SER A 236 -16.17 -3.90 -12.59
C SER A 236 -16.23 -2.48 -11.99
N LEU A 237 -17.39 -2.01 -11.57
CA LEU A 237 -17.61 -0.63 -11.13
C LEU A 237 -16.84 -0.25 -9.85
N ASN A 238 -16.46 -1.23 -9.05
CA ASN A 238 -15.69 -1.05 -7.82
C ASN A 238 -14.23 -1.47 -7.94
N ILE A 239 -13.75 -1.83 -9.14
CA ILE A 239 -12.39 -2.34 -9.36
C ILE A 239 -11.41 -1.19 -9.61
N TRP A 240 -10.28 -1.25 -8.92
CA TRP A 240 -9.06 -0.49 -9.18
C TRP A 240 -7.91 -1.47 -9.44
N LEU A 241 -7.15 -1.26 -10.50
CA LEU A 241 -6.02 -2.12 -10.84
C LEU A 241 -4.72 -1.57 -10.26
N LYS A 242 -3.85 -2.44 -9.75
CA LYS A 242 -2.50 -2.10 -9.29
C LYS A 242 -1.49 -2.75 -10.22
N ILE A 243 -0.81 -1.97 -11.05
CA ILE A 243 -0.02 -2.44 -12.20
C ILE A 243 1.45 -2.01 -12.09
N SER A 244 2.36 -2.93 -12.44
CA SER A 244 3.80 -2.62 -12.55
C SER A 244 4.05 -1.61 -13.66
N TYR A 245 4.96 -0.65 -13.40
CA TYR A 245 5.42 0.26 -14.43
C TYR A 245 6.20 -0.50 -15.53
N ASN A 246 5.99 -0.10 -16.76
CA ASN A 246 6.72 -0.51 -17.95
C ASN A 246 6.88 0.70 -18.88
N GLU A 247 7.93 0.78 -19.66
CA GLU A 247 8.21 1.91 -20.58
C GLU A 247 7.07 2.13 -21.59
N ASN A 248 6.35 1.06 -21.95
CA ASN A 248 5.19 1.10 -22.86
C ASN A 248 3.85 1.24 -22.10
N PHE A 249 3.82 1.99 -20.99
CA PHE A 249 2.66 2.04 -20.09
C PHE A 249 1.39 2.57 -20.75
N GLU A 250 1.49 3.44 -21.74
CA GLU A 250 0.36 3.92 -22.53
C GLU A 250 -0.41 2.75 -23.16
N ARG A 251 0.29 1.78 -23.76
CA ARG A 251 -0.33 0.61 -24.38
C ARG A 251 -0.99 -0.30 -23.35
N ILE A 252 -0.38 -0.45 -22.17
CA ILE A 252 -0.94 -1.22 -21.07
C ILE A 252 -2.22 -0.54 -20.54
N ALA A 253 -2.20 0.74 -20.32
CA ALA A 253 -3.34 1.50 -19.82
C ALA A 253 -4.54 1.48 -20.80
N ARG A 254 -4.29 1.44 -22.11
CA ARG A 254 -5.33 1.31 -23.13
C ARG A 254 -6.05 -0.06 -23.15
N ALA A 255 -5.54 -1.07 -22.45
CA ALA A 255 -6.18 -2.39 -22.37
C ALA A 255 -7.42 -2.38 -21.47
N THR A 256 -7.71 -1.30 -20.77
CA THR A 256 -8.87 -1.16 -19.87
C THR A 256 -9.36 0.28 -19.77
N THR A 257 -10.59 0.47 -19.31
CA THR A 257 -11.13 1.77 -18.87
C THR A 257 -11.12 1.90 -17.35
N LEU A 258 -10.70 0.87 -16.62
CA LEU A 258 -10.64 0.89 -15.16
C LEU A 258 -9.53 1.82 -14.66
N PRO A 259 -9.70 2.41 -13.45
CA PRO A 259 -8.65 3.21 -12.83
C PRO A 259 -7.44 2.34 -12.47
N ILE A 260 -6.25 2.83 -12.79
CA ILE A 260 -4.98 2.15 -12.55
C ILE A 260 -4.17 2.92 -11.50
N LEU A 261 -3.66 2.18 -10.51
CA LEU A 261 -2.63 2.59 -9.57
C LEU A 261 -1.30 1.93 -9.94
N LEU A 262 -0.24 2.73 -9.98
CA LEU A 262 1.11 2.22 -10.21
C LEU A 262 1.62 1.48 -8.99
N LEU A 263 2.26 0.34 -9.15
CA LEU A 263 2.99 -0.28 -8.06
C LEU A 263 4.43 0.24 -7.98
N GLY A 264 4.96 0.37 -6.74
CA GLY A 264 6.26 0.97 -6.50
C GLY A 264 7.47 0.04 -6.71
N GLY A 265 7.26 -1.27 -6.66
CA GLY A 265 8.34 -2.27 -6.73
C GLY A 265 9.24 -2.35 -5.49
N PRO A 266 10.40 -3.00 -5.59
CA PRO A 266 11.36 -3.15 -4.50
C PRO A 266 12.01 -1.83 -4.11
N ALA A 267 12.61 -1.79 -2.91
CA ALA A 267 13.42 -0.65 -2.46
C ALA A 267 14.58 -0.39 -3.42
N LYS A 268 14.77 0.89 -3.78
CA LYS A 268 15.85 1.36 -4.65
C LYS A 268 16.83 2.23 -3.83
N GLU A 269 18.03 2.44 -4.36
CA GLU A 269 19.02 3.33 -3.74
C GLU A 269 18.62 4.81 -3.86
N SER A 270 17.95 5.17 -4.95
CA SER A 270 17.47 6.53 -5.21
C SER A 270 15.95 6.53 -5.46
N PRO A 271 15.19 7.47 -4.89
CA PRO A 271 13.78 7.65 -5.19
C PRO A 271 13.54 8.26 -6.59
N VAL A 272 14.55 8.89 -7.20
CA VAL A 272 14.41 9.63 -8.46
C VAL A 272 13.91 8.75 -9.59
N ASP A 273 14.38 7.50 -9.69
CA ASP A 273 13.90 6.56 -10.72
C ASP A 273 12.41 6.23 -10.53
N THR A 274 11.95 6.14 -9.28
CA THR A 274 10.54 5.92 -8.99
C THR A 274 9.71 7.15 -9.33
N ILE A 275 10.20 8.34 -9.00
CA ILE A 275 9.55 9.63 -9.32
C ILE A 275 9.43 9.80 -10.84
N ASN A 276 10.51 9.54 -11.60
CA ASN A 276 10.51 9.58 -13.06
C ASN A 276 9.49 8.60 -13.68
N ALA A 277 9.50 7.35 -13.22
CA ALA A 277 8.58 6.34 -13.71
C ALA A 277 7.12 6.73 -13.45
N PHE A 278 6.82 7.28 -12.28
CA PHE A 278 5.46 7.68 -11.92
C PHE A 278 5.01 8.93 -12.68
N ALA A 279 5.88 9.94 -12.82
CA ALA A 279 5.58 11.11 -13.65
C ALA A 279 5.30 10.71 -15.11
N SER A 280 6.11 9.82 -15.67
CA SER A 280 5.91 9.29 -17.02
C SER A 280 4.57 8.55 -17.15
N ALA A 281 4.27 7.64 -16.22
CA ALA A 281 3.06 6.85 -16.28
C ALA A 281 1.78 7.67 -16.04
N MET A 282 1.78 8.66 -15.14
CA MET A 282 0.66 9.57 -14.91
C MET A 282 0.28 10.34 -16.17
N ASN A 283 1.26 10.62 -17.03
CA ASN A 283 1.03 11.29 -18.32
C ASN A 283 0.68 10.34 -19.47
N ALA A 284 0.77 9.01 -19.27
CA ALA A 284 0.58 8.04 -20.34
C ALA A 284 -0.88 7.89 -20.77
N ALA A 285 -1.83 7.93 -19.81
CA ALA A 285 -3.26 7.78 -20.12
C ALA A 285 -4.16 8.33 -19.00
N PRO A 286 -5.38 8.79 -19.33
CA PRO A 286 -6.27 9.43 -18.36
C PRO A 286 -6.84 8.47 -17.30
N ASN A 287 -6.77 7.16 -17.48
CA ASN A 287 -7.18 6.16 -16.49
C ASN A 287 -6.04 5.77 -15.53
N VAL A 288 -4.84 6.29 -15.69
CA VAL A 288 -3.80 6.21 -14.64
C VAL A 288 -4.15 7.22 -13.56
N ARG A 289 -4.52 6.72 -12.38
CA ARG A 289 -5.16 7.51 -11.32
C ARG A 289 -4.36 7.55 -10.02
N GLY A 290 -3.08 7.23 -10.07
CA GLY A 290 -2.19 7.36 -8.92
C GLY A 290 -1.32 6.14 -8.67
N ALA A 291 -1.04 5.86 -7.39
CA ALA A 291 -0.09 4.80 -7.04
C ALA A 291 -0.45 4.07 -5.73
N MET A 292 0.01 2.83 -5.62
CA MET A 292 0.06 2.07 -4.38
C MET A 292 1.51 1.68 -4.13
N VAL A 293 2.22 2.49 -3.35
CA VAL A 293 3.66 2.44 -3.11
C VAL A 293 4.01 1.68 -1.84
N GLY A 294 5.19 1.11 -1.76
CA GLY A 294 5.61 0.31 -0.60
C GLY A 294 7.06 0.55 -0.22
N ARG A 295 7.92 -0.47 -0.34
CA ARG A 295 9.32 -0.48 0.10
C ARG A 295 10.18 0.65 -0.46
N ASN A 296 9.90 1.10 -1.67
CA ASN A 296 10.57 2.24 -2.31
C ASN A 296 10.29 3.59 -1.63
N VAL A 297 9.30 3.63 -0.73
CA VAL A 297 9.00 4.79 0.13
C VAL A 297 9.43 4.50 1.57
N THR A 298 8.94 3.41 2.16
CA THR A 298 9.18 3.12 3.59
C THR A 298 10.64 2.81 3.92
N PHE A 299 11.38 2.19 2.99
CA PHE A 299 12.77 1.78 3.19
C PHE A 299 13.74 2.45 2.21
N VAL A 300 13.44 3.69 1.85
CA VAL A 300 14.41 4.53 1.13
C VAL A 300 15.68 4.67 1.96
N GLN A 301 16.84 4.60 1.30
CA GLN A 301 18.13 4.69 1.98
C GLN A 301 18.51 6.15 2.22
N GLY A 302 18.86 6.48 3.48
CA GLY A 302 19.41 7.78 3.83
C GLY A 302 18.47 8.95 3.52
N ASP A 303 17.15 8.72 3.67
CA ASP A 303 16.14 9.76 3.49
C ASP A 303 14.89 9.53 4.36
N ASP A 304 14.01 10.52 4.41
CA ASP A 304 12.78 10.54 5.18
C ASP A 304 11.64 9.86 4.39
N PRO A 305 11.03 8.77 4.90
CA PRO A 305 9.88 8.12 4.24
C PRO A 305 8.74 9.10 3.92
N ARG A 306 8.45 10.07 4.81
CA ARG A 306 7.42 11.08 4.60
C ARG A 306 7.77 11.99 3.43
N ALA A 307 9.00 12.50 3.38
CA ALA A 307 9.42 13.41 2.31
C ALA A 307 9.32 12.74 0.92
N ILE A 308 9.70 11.47 0.82
CA ILE A 308 9.55 10.69 -0.43
C ILE A 308 8.08 10.46 -0.78
N ALA A 309 7.26 10.08 0.21
CA ALA A 309 5.82 9.87 0.01
C ALA A 309 5.13 11.14 -0.49
N MET A 310 5.45 12.27 0.11
CA MET A 310 4.88 13.56 -0.25
C MET A 310 5.33 14.06 -1.62
N ALA A 311 6.59 13.84 -2.00
CA ALA A 311 7.05 14.14 -3.35
C ALA A 311 6.27 13.34 -4.42
N LEU A 312 5.99 12.05 -4.16
CA LEU A 312 5.14 11.25 -5.05
C LEU A 312 3.68 11.75 -5.05
N SER A 313 3.17 12.19 -3.90
CA SER A 313 1.84 12.79 -3.78
C SER A 313 1.71 14.05 -4.66
N THR A 314 2.71 14.94 -4.66
CA THR A 314 2.69 16.15 -5.51
C THR A 314 2.75 15.85 -7.01
N ILE A 315 3.45 14.80 -7.44
CA ILE A 315 3.39 14.31 -8.83
C ILE A 315 1.96 13.88 -9.18
N ILE A 316 1.34 13.11 -8.30
CA ILE A 316 0.03 12.50 -8.56
C ILE A 316 -1.08 13.55 -8.51
N HIS A 317 -1.19 14.31 -7.43
CA HIS A 317 -2.28 15.24 -7.19
C HIS A 317 -2.08 16.58 -7.88
N ASP A 318 -0.88 17.17 -7.76
CA ASP A 318 -0.60 18.54 -8.18
C ASP A 318 0.07 18.63 -9.56
N GLY A 319 0.49 17.49 -10.13
CA GLY A 319 1.16 17.45 -11.44
C GLY A 319 2.54 18.12 -11.44
N TYR A 320 3.27 18.04 -10.32
CA TYR A 320 4.62 18.59 -10.26
C TYR A 320 5.55 17.91 -11.27
N SER A 321 6.50 18.68 -11.81
CA SER A 321 7.62 18.10 -12.55
C SER A 321 8.52 17.29 -11.62
N VAL A 322 9.32 16.41 -12.20
CA VAL A 322 10.30 15.59 -11.45
C VAL A 322 11.26 16.47 -10.66
N GLU A 323 11.74 17.57 -11.28
CA GLU A 323 12.66 18.52 -10.66
C GLU A 323 12.02 19.15 -9.42
N ARG A 324 10.79 19.65 -9.55
CA ARG A 324 10.05 20.29 -8.45
C ARG A 324 9.72 19.30 -7.33
N ALA A 325 9.33 18.07 -7.65
CA ALA A 325 9.09 17.04 -6.65
C ALA A 325 10.39 16.64 -5.93
N THR A 326 11.52 16.64 -6.62
CA THR A 326 12.84 16.38 -6.02
C THR A 326 13.27 17.51 -5.07
N GLU A 327 13.06 18.76 -5.43
CA GLU A 327 13.30 19.91 -4.55
C GLU A 327 12.39 19.87 -3.31
N TYR A 328 11.16 19.39 -3.46
CA TYR A 328 10.21 19.21 -2.38
C TYR A 328 10.69 18.18 -1.34
N ILE A 329 11.37 17.10 -1.75
CA ILE A 329 12.00 16.15 -0.81
C ILE A 329 12.97 16.90 0.13
N GLU A 330 13.84 17.71 -0.43
CA GLU A 330 14.85 18.44 0.36
C GLU A 330 14.20 19.39 1.38
N ALA A 331 13.10 20.02 1.02
CA ALA A 331 12.36 20.92 1.90
C ALA A 331 11.60 20.20 3.04
N MET A 332 11.15 18.96 2.80
CA MET A 332 10.30 18.23 3.74
C MET A 332 11.06 17.27 4.67
N ARG A 333 12.36 17.07 4.47
CA ARG A 333 13.18 16.19 5.32
C ARG A 333 13.14 16.61 6.76
N GLY A 334 12.77 15.69 7.64
CA GLY A 334 12.77 15.91 9.08
C GLY A 334 11.67 16.84 9.62
N GLU A 335 10.81 17.40 8.75
CA GLU A 335 9.68 18.19 9.22
C GLU A 335 8.70 17.31 10.02
N ASP A 336 8.10 17.86 11.07
CA ASP A 336 7.13 17.19 11.96
C ASP A 336 7.63 15.89 12.63
N MET A 337 8.94 15.75 12.85
CA MET A 337 9.49 14.64 13.65
C MET A 337 8.89 14.55 15.05
N GLY A 338 8.41 15.66 15.59
CA GLY A 338 7.76 15.75 16.89
C GLY A 338 6.29 15.30 16.96
N PHE A 339 5.69 14.79 15.89
CA PHE A 339 4.25 14.47 15.83
C PHE A 339 3.75 13.66 17.03
N PHE A 340 4.41 12.57 17.40
CA PHE A 340 4.02 11.76 18.54
C PHE A 340 4.63 12.27 19.88
N SER A 341 5.79 12.87 19.88
CA SER A 341 6.44 13.34 21.12
C SER A 341 5.76 14.59 21.70
N ALA A 342 5.08 15.38 20.88
CA ALA A 342 4.38 16.59 21.33
C ALA A 342 3.21 16.30 22.29
N TRP A 343 2.59 15.11 22.25
CA TRP A 343 1.46 14.73 23.12
C TRP A 343 1.84 13.79 24.27
N LEU A 344 3.08 13.31 24.31
CA LEU A 344 3.60 12.52 25.43
C LEU A 344 4.13 13.41 26.57
N ARG A 345 4.31 14.70 26.32
CA ARG A 345 4.65 15.73 27.31
C ARG A 345 3.38 16.23 27.99
#